data_8c98b825b9490c1bb865860c714127ea
#
_entry.id   8c98b825b9490c1bb865860c714127ea
#
_cell.length_a   1.000
_cell.length_b   1.000
_cell.length_c   1.000
_cell.angle_alpha   90.00
_cell.angle_beta   90.00
_cell.angle_gamma   90.00
#
_symmetry.space_group_name_H-M   'P 1'
#
loop_
_entity.id
_entity.type
_entity.pdbx_description
1 polymer ?
#
loop_
_entity_poly.entity_id
_entity_poly.type
_entity_poly.pdbx_seq_one_letter_code
_entity_poly.pdbx_strand_id
1 'polypeptide(L)'
;MKRACIAIYLFLAITASGDDRALSPAQAARIALTPQQQLDIEKAALNKRRFDASQDFKGLKLGLGFAITQNIGDTRIETAEVIDEKVRVTEERNTGVHAVGEIHRFTSKDTGTCTEDDASGCARWGHGPFFSLQTGNNDVIEAAGIGYMIGFRQNEDKAQSLNIGLGIVADPSVKVLGDDVKENQKPPGAEKTARLKKTSGWSIGIVVSFGF
;
A
#
# COMPACT_ATOMS: atom_id res chain seq x y z
N MET A 1 -21.72 23.68 -14.81
CA MET A 1 -22.76 24.59 -14.25
C MET A 1 -23.65 23.80 -13.28
N LYS A 2 -23.42 23.82 -11.97
CA LYS A 2 -24.30 23.32 -10.87
C LYS A 2 -23.48 23.16 -9.57
N ARG A 3 -23.00 24.28 -9.01
CA ARG A 3 -22.44 24.31 -7.63
C ARG A 3 -22.55 25.70 -6.99
N ALA A 4 -23.74 26.29 -7.03
CA ALA A 4 -23.96 27.64 -6.48
C ALA A 4 -25.14 27.77 -5.50
N CYS A 5 -25.73 26.68 -5.00
CA CYS A 5 -26.97 26.77 -4.22
C CYS A 5 -26.90 26.27 -2.77
N ILE A 6 -25.73 25.98 -2.18
CA ILE A 6 -25.66 25.44 -0.80
C ILE A 6 -25.29 26.49 0.27
N ALA A 7 -24.84 27.68 -0.14
CA ALA A 7 -24.38 28.70 0.81
C ALA A 7 -25.47 29.62 1.42
N ILE A 8 -26.71 29.56 0.96
CA ILE A 8 -27.76 30.54 1.37
C ILE A 8 -28.67 30.02 2.51
N TYR A 9 -28.70 28.74 2.80
CA TYR A 9 -29.63 28.19 3.82
C TYR A 9 -29.13 28.18 5.26
N LEU A 10 -27.87 28.58 5.54
CA LEU A 10 -27.34 28.57 6.91
C LEU A 10 -27.52 29.87 7.67
N PHE A 11 -28.05 30.93 7.03
CA PHE A 11 -28.17 32.25 7.64
C PHE A 11 -29.55 32.56 8.25
N LEU A 12 -30.54 31.72 8.07
CA LEU A 12 -31.94 31.99 8.53
C LEU A 12 -32.39 31.24 9.80
N ALA A 13 -31.51 30.40 10.39
CA ALA A 13 -31.86 29.61 11.59
C ALA A 13 -31.38 30.24 12.91
N ILE A 14 -30.78 31.43 12.90
CA ILE A 14 -30.21 32.03 14.13
C ILE A 14 -31.14 33.00 14.83
N THR A 15 -32.33 33.30 14.30
CA THR A 15 -33.21 34.31 14.89
C THR A 15 -34.38 33.79 15.76
N ALA A 16 -34.43 32.52 16.13
CA ALA A 16 -35.57 31.95 16.81
C ALA A 16 -35.28 31.05 18.03
N SER A 17 -34.21 31.26 18.77
CA SER A 17 -34.17 30.73 20.14
C SER A 17 -33.33 31.66 21.01
N GLY A 18 -34.00 32.32 21.94
CA GLY A 18 -33.40 33.16 22.96
C GLY A 18 -32.58 32.34 23.96
N ASP A 19 -31.42 31.88 23.54
CA ASP A 19 -30.39 31.33 24.39
C ASP A 19 -29.26 32.38 24.44
N ASP A 20 -29.26 33.21 25.48
CA ASP A 20 -28.21 34.20 25.82
C ASP A 20 -26.86 33.51 26.13
N ARG A 21 -26.46 32.51 25.32
CA ARG A 21 -25.13 31.98 25.40
C ARG A 21 -24.18 32.97 24.75
N ALA A 22 -23.48 33.74 25.59
CA ALA A 22 -22.37 34.55 25.15
C ALA A 22 -21.45 33.72 24.25
N LEU A 23 -21.27 34.14 23.02
CA LEU A 23 -20.35 33.52 22.05
C LEU A 23 -18.97 33.42 22.70
N SER A 24 -18.31 32.29 22.54
CA SER A 24 -16.94 32.19 23.02
C SER A 24 -16.07 33.27 22.35
N PRO A 25 -15.01 33.76 23.03
CA PRO A 25 -14.12 34.78 22.44
C PRO A 25 -13.59 34.39 21.04
N ALA A 26 -13.38 33.10 20.81
CA ALA A 26 -12.96 32.58 19.51
C ALA A 26 -14.06 32.62 18.44
N GLN A 27 -15.35 32.46 18.82
CA GLN A 27 -16.48 32.61 17.90
C GLN A 27 -16.75 34.08 17.59
N ALA A 28 -16.68 34.95 18.61
CA ALA A 28 -16.81 36.41 18.41
C ALA A 28 -15.69 36.96 17.52
N ALA A 29 -14.44 36.50 17.68
CA ALA A 29 -13.33 36.90 16.84
C ALA A 29 -13.51 36.48 15.36
N ARG A 30 -14.13 35.32 15.09
CA ARG A 30 -14.41 34.87 13.71
C ARG A 30 -15.51 35.72 13.02
N ILE A 31 -16.48 36.21 13.77
CA ILE A 31 -17.57 37.05 13.22
C ILE A 31 -17.06 38.45 12.87
N ALA A 32 -16.01 38.92 13.54
CA ALA A 32 -15.42 40.23 13.33
C ALA A 32 -14.46 40.31 12.11
N LEU A 33 -14.13 39.17 11.47
CA LEU A 33 -13.23 39.14 10.31
C LEU A 33 -13.96 39.56 9.03
N THR A 34 -13.28 40.32 8.20
CA THR A 34 -13.78 40.60 6.85
C THR A 34 -13.76 39.34 5.99
N PRO A 35 -14.61 39.22 4.94
CA PRO A 35 -14.60 38.06 4.03
C PRO A 35 -13.21 37.78 3.43
N GLN A 36 -12.43 38.83 3.18
CA GLN A 36 -11.06 38.67 2.65
C GLN A 36 -10.13 38.05 3.69
N GLN A 37 -10.18 38.49 4.94
CA GLN A 37 -9.39 37.92 6.03
C GLN A 37 -9.74 36.44 6.29
N GLN A 38 -11.02 36.09 6.19
CA GLN A 38 -11.45 34.69 6.30
C GLN A 38 -10.85 33.83 5.17
N LEU A 39 -10.88 34.32 3.93
CA LEU A 39 -10.31 33.63 2.78
C LEU A 39 -8.80 33.45 2.91
N ASP A 40 -8.09 34.46 3.39
CA ASP A 40 -6.64 34.42 3.57
C ASP A 40 -6.24 33.41 4.66
N ILE A 41 -6.99 33.35 5.76
CA ILE A 41 -6.79 32.35 6.82
C ILE A 41 -7.06 30.93 6.29
N GLU A 42 -8.11 30.74 5.50
CA GLU A 42 -8.44 29.44 4.93
C GLU A 42 -7.36 28.97 3.93
N LYS A 43 -6.85 29.88 3.08
CA LYS A 43 -5.73 29.57 2.17
C LYS A 43 -4.47 29.21 2.93
N ALA A 44 -4.10 29.96 3.95
CA ALA A 44 -2.93 29.67 4.77
C ALA A 44 -3.06 28.30 5.46
N ALA A 45 -4.23 27.98 6.01
CA ALA A 45 -4.49 26.68 6.61
C ALA A 45 -4.41 25.52 5.59
N LEU A 46 -4.88 25.74 4.35
CA LEU A 46 -4.80 24.76 3.27
C LEU A 46 -3.35 24.53 2.83
N ASN A 47 -2.58 25.62 2.62
CA ASN A 47 -1.17 25.51 2.26
C ASN A 47 -0.36 24.76 3.33
N LYS A 48 -0.58 25.09 4.59
CA LYS A 48 0.06 24.38 5.69
C LYS A 48 -0.27 22.87 5.67
N ARG A 49 -1.53 22.49 5.49
CA ARG A 49 -1.93 21.06 5.36
C ARG A 49 -1.23 20.38 4.19
N ARG A 50 -1.14 21.02 3.03
CA ARG A 50 -0.46 20.48 1.85
C ARG A 50 1.03 20.29 2.08
N PHE A 51 1.67 21.28 2.72
CA PHE A 51 3.07 21.20 3.11
C PHE A 51 3.32 20.06 4.09
N ASP A 52 2.60 20.01 5.20
CA ASP A 52 2.72 18.95 6.21
C ASP A 52 2.51 17.56 5.59
N ALA A 53 1.49 17.40 4.75
CA ALA A 53 1.21 16.16 4.04
C ALA A 53 2.32 15.77 3.04
N SER A 54 2.99 16.75 2.43
CA SER A 54 4.15 16.47 1.56
C SER A 54 5.37 16.03 2.35
N GLN A 55 5.64 16.63 3.50
CA GLN A 55 6.74 16.18 4.38
C GLN A 55 6.47 14.80 4.94
N ASP A 56 5.24 14.55 5.38
CA ASP A 56 4.83 13.24 5.90
C ASP A 56 4.92 12.15 4.80
N PHE A 57 4.55 12.44 3.57
CA PHE A 57 4.68 11.52 2.43
C PHE A 57 6.14 11.09 2.16
N LYS A 58 7.12 11.94 2.41
CA LYS A 58 8.56 11.66 2.27
C LYS A 58 9.10 10.83 3.46
N GLY A 59 8.30 10.66 4.51
CA GLY A 59 8.67 9.90 5.71
C GLY A 59 8.67 8.39 5.52
N LEU A 60 8.93 7.68 6.62
CA LEU A 60 8.73 6.24 6.69
C LEU A 60 7.23 5.96 6.82
N LYS A 61 6.69 5.16 5.92
CA LYS A 61 5.26 4.85 5.82
C LYS A 61 4.99 3.37 5.82
N LEU A 62 3.79 3.03 6.24
CA LEU A 62 3.23 1.69 6.12
C LEU A 62 2.24 1.66 4.96
N GLY A 63 2.09 0.52 4.33
CA GLY A 63 1.07 0.29 3.32
C GLY A 63 0.50 -1.11 3.39
N LEU A 64 -0.71 -1.25 2.90
CA LEU A 64 -1.40 -2.52 2.75
C LEU A 64 -1.86 -2.68 1.30
N GLY A 65 -1.75 -3.89 0.76
CA GLY A 65 -2.10 -4.13 -0.63
C GLY A 65 -2.00 -5.58 -1.05
N PHE A 66 -1.69 -5.77 -2.31
CA PHE A 66 -1.53 -7.08 -2.93
C PHE A 66 -0.20 -7.16 -3.69
N ALA A 67 0.39 -8.35 -3.67
CA ALA A 67 1.54 -8.69 -4.50
C ALA A 67 1.14 -9.78 -5.49
N ILE A 68 1.60 -9.65 -6.72
CA ILE A 68 1.59 -10.72 -7.72
C ILE A 68 3.02 -11.17 -7.88
N THR A 69 3.29 -12.44 -7.60
CA THR A 69 4.64 -13.01 -7.63
C THR A 69 4.77 -14.05 -8.73
N GLN A 70 5.92 -14.06 -9.40
CA GLN A 70 6.33 -15.08 -10.36
C GLN A 70 7.57 -15.77 -9.83
N ASN A 71 7.52 -17.08 -9.68
CA ASN A 71 8.63 -17.88 -9.20
C ASN A 71 9.83 -17.87 -10.17
N ILE A 72 11.04 -17.82 -9.62
CA ILE A 72 12.30 -17.88 -10.37
C ILE A 72 13.05 -19.14 -9.92
N GLY A 73 13.32 -20.07 -10.83
CA GLY A 73 14.02 -21.31 -10.54
C GLY A 73 13.11 -22.53 -10.59
N ASP A 74 13.30 -23.44 -9.64
CA ASP A 74 12.56 -24.72 -9.62
C ASP A 74 11.07 -24.49 -9.48
N THR A 75 10.31 -25.32 -10.21
CA THR A 75 8.85 -25.31 -10.16
C THR A 75 8.37 -25.61 -8.75
N ARG A 76 7.54 -24.71 -8.19
CA ARG A 76 6.88 -24.89 -6.92
C ARG A 76 5.79 -25.96 -7.09
N ILE A 77 5.84 -27.02 -6.25
CA ILE A 77 4.91 -28.13 -6.31
C ILE A 77 3.95 -28.04 -5.11
N GLU A 78 2.67 -27.96 -5.38
CA GLU A 78 1.65 -28.01 -4.34
C GLU A 78 1.31 -29.45 -4.00
N THR A 79 1.10 -30.29 -5.04
CA THR A 79 0.66 -31.67 -4.89
C THR A 79 1.36 -32.57 -5.90
N ALA A 80 1.84 -33.73 -5.42
CA ALA A 80 2.37 -34.79 -6.27
C ALA A 80 1.88 -36.14 -5.76
N GLU A 81 1.50 -37.04 -6.69
CA GLU A 81 0.95 -38.35 -6.42
C GLU A 81 1.69 -39.42 -7.20
N VAL A 82 1.58 -40.69 -6.75
CA VAL A 82 2.09 -41.83 -7.49
C VAL A 82 0.92 -42.48 -8.24
N ILE A 83 0.93 -42.33 -9.57
CA ILE A 83 -0.08 -42.88 -10.48
C ILE A 83 0.64 -43.82 -11.45
N ASP A 84 0.13 -45.03 -11.64
CA ASP A 84 0.73 -46.07 -12.50
C ASP A 84 2.22 -46.29 -12.21
N GLU A 85 2.57 -46.42 -10.93
CA GLU A 85 3.95 -46.57 -10.43
C GLU A 85 4.90 -45.40 -10.80
N LYS A 86 4.38 -44.28 -11.21
CA LYS A 86 5.19 -43.06 -11.57
C LYS A 86 4.75 -41.85 -10.74
N VAL A 87 5.71 -41.04 -10.36
CA VAL A 87 5.44 -39.73 -9.72
C VAL A 87 4.83 -38.79 -10.74
N ARG A 88 3.66 -38.28 -10.43
CA ARG A 88 2.97 -37.23 -11.22
C ARG A 88 2.80 -35.98 -10.37
N VAL A 89 3.25 -34.85 -10.89
CA VAL A 89 2.94 -33.55 -10.31
C VAL A 89 1.53 -33.20 -10.78
N THR A 90 0.62 -33.04 -9.84
CA THR A 90 -0.80 -32.77 -10.13
C THR A 90 -1.12 -31.31 -10.02
N GLU A 91 -0.35 -30.55 -9.23
CA GLU A 91 -0.55 -29.13 -9.06
C GLU A 91 0.80 -28.39 -8.93
N GLU A 92 1.02 -27.44 -9.86
CA GLU A 92 2.16 -26.55 -9.87
C GLU A 92 1.69 -25.10 -9.63
N ARG A 93 2.45 -24.37 -8.83
CA ARG A 93 2.15 -22.95 -8.59
C ARG A 93 3.38 -22.10 -8.87
N ASN A 94 3.45 -21.54 -10.06
CA ASN A 94 4.54 -20.65 -10.46
C ASN A 94 4.19 -19.16 -10.27
N THR A 95 2.90 -18.83 -10.17
CA THR A 95 2.40 -17.48 -9.95
C THR A 95 1.50 -17.46 -8.73
N GLY A 96 1.64 -16.45 -7.88
CA GLY A 96 0.81 -16.27 -6.69
C GLY A 96 0.27 -14.85 -6.57
N VAL A 97 -0.89 -14.73 -5.91
CA VAL A 97 -1.44 -13.45 -5.45
C VAL A 97 -1.53 -13.50 -3.94
N HIS A 98 -0.89 -12.56 -3.27
CA HIS A 98 -0.76 -12.52 -1.82
C HIS A 98 -1.20 -11.17 -1.28
N ALA A 99 -1.86 -11.15 -0.12
CA ALA A 99 -2.01 -9.92 0.63
C ALA A 99 -0.65 -9.52 1.20
N VAL A 100 -0.35 -8.22 1.18
CA VAL A 100 0.95 -7.69 1.57
C VAL A 100 0.81 -6.52 2.51
N GLY A 101 1.62 -6.55 3.60
CA GLY A 101 1.97 -5.38 4.37
C GLY A 101 3.36 -4.90 3.97
N GLU A 102 3.54 -3.62 3.77
CA GLU A 102 4.84 -3.08 3.36
C GLU A 102 5.23 -1.83 4.17
N ILE A 103 6.54 -1.61 4.25
CA ILE A 103 7.14 -0.41 4.81
C ILE A 103 7.97 0.23 3.71
N HIS A 104 7.77 1.51 3.47
CA HIS A 104 8.50 2.24 2.43
C HIS A 104 8.94 3.62 2.92
N ARG A 105 9.89 4.19 2.18
CA ARG A 105 10.31 5.58 2.34
C ARG A 105 10.49 6.19 0.96
N PHE A 106 9.77 7.29 0.70
CA PHE A 106 9.89 7.98 -0.58
C PHE A 106 10.91 9.12 -0.53
N THR A 107 11.61 9.24 -1.65
CA THR A 107 12.32 10.44 -2.05
C THR A 107 11.48 11.11 -3.14
N SER A 108 11.25 12.39 -3.03
CA SER A 108 10.50 13.17 -4.01
C SER A 108 11.15 14.52 -4.23
N LYS A 109 10.98 15.06 -5.43
CA LYS A 109 11.46 16.40 -5.78
C LYS A 109 10.25 17.31 -5.95
N ASP A 110 10.27 18.41 -5.23
CA ASP A 110 9.28 19.46 -5.39
C ASP A 110 9.47 20.13 -6.77
N THR A 111 8.38 20.51 -7.42
CA THR A 111 8.39 21.09 -8.77
C THR A 111 8.36 22.63 -8.76
N GLY A 112 8.25 23.22 -7.58
CA GLY A 112 8.19 24.66 -7.36
C GLY A 112 8.36 25.00 -5.89
N THR A 113 7.74 26.08 -5.44
CA THR A 113 7.76 26.46 -4.03
C THR A 113 6.98 25.47 -3.18
N CYS A 114 7.64 24.92 -2.16
CA CYS A 114 7.02 24.03 -1.18
C CYS A 114 7.37 24.50 0.22
N THR A 115 6.58 25.43 0.73
CA THR A 115 6.68 26.02 2.06
C THR A 115 5.32 26.02 2.75
N GLU A 116 5.28 26.35 4.04
CA GLU A 116 4.00 26.47 4.77
C GLU A 116 3.09 27.55 4.17
N ASP A 117 3.67 28.62 3.61
CA ASP A 117 2.90 29.74 3.02
C ASP A 117 2.48 29.47 1.57
N ASP A 118 3.30 28.73 0.82
CA ASP A 118 3.03 28.37 -0.58
C ASP A 118 3.41 26.90 -0.84
N ALA A 119 2.41 26.06 -0.89
CA ALA A 119 2.54 24.61 -1.11
C ALA A 119 2.22 24.20 -2.57
N SER A 120 2.17 25.14 -3.52
CA SER A 120 1.78 24.85 -4.90
C SER A 120 2.73 23.91 -5.65
N GLY A 121 4.01 23.91 -5.28
CA GLY A 121 5.05 23.05 -5.87
C GLY A 121 5.38 21.81 -5.08
N CYS A 122 4.66 21.50 -4.00
CA CYS A 122 4.91 20.31 -3.21
C CYS A 122 4.71 19.03 -4.01
N ALA A 123 5.62 18.07 -3.84
CA ALA A 123 5.64 16.83 -4.61
C ALA A 123 4.35 16.03 -4.50
N ARG A 124 3.85 15.56 -5.63
CA ARG A 124 2.68 14.69 -5.74
C ARG A 124 3.03 13.21 -5.90
N TRP A 125 4.27 12.92 -6.23
CA TRP A 125 4.78 11.57 -6.39
C TRP A 125 6.17 11.45 -5.79
N GLY A 126 6.55 10.22 -5.48
CA GLY A 126 7.85 9.91 -4.95
C GLY A 126 8.23 8.48 -5.31
N HIS A 127 9.47 8.14 -5.07
CA HIS A 127 9.99 6.80 -5.31
C HIS A 127 10.97 6.42 -4.21
N GLY A 128 11.13 5.13 -3.98
CA GLY A 128 12.06 4.68 -2.96
C GLY A 128 12.02 3.19 -2.69
N PRO A 129 12.90 2.72 -1.81
CA PRO A 129 12.94 1.33 -1.41
C PRO A 129 11.71 0.96 -0.56
N PHE A 130 11.34 -0.31 -0.64
CA PHE A 130 10.35 -0.91 0.24
C PHE A 130 10.80 -2.27 0.76
N PHE A 131 10.26 -2.64 1.90
CA PHE A 131 10.28 -3.99 2.45
C PHE A 131 8.84 -4.46 2.60
N SER A 132 8.56 -5.72 2.25
CA SER A 132 7.21 -6.28 2.33
C SER A 132 7.19 -7.63 3.02
N LEU A 133 6.07 -7.91 3.70
CA LEU A 133 5.71 -9.20 4.25
C LEU A 133 4.44 -9.67 3.56
N GLN A 134 4.46 -10.91 3.09
CA GLN A 134 3.36 -11.52 2.35
C GLN A 134 2.71 -12.59 3.22
N THR A 135 1.37 -12.60 3.21
CA THR A 135 0.60 -13.64 3.88
C THR A 135 0.43 -14.85 2.96
N GLY A 136 0.41 -16.03 3.55
CA GLY A 136 0.14 -17.27 2.85
C GLY A 136 -1.15 -17.95 3.29
N ASN A 137 -1.43 -19.11 2.70
CA ASN A 137 -2.61 -19.88 3.04
C ASN A 137 -2.44 -20.66 4.36
N ASN A 138 -1.22 -21.02 4.72
CA ASN A 138 -0.92 -21.87 5.89
C ASN A 138 -0.16 -21.14 7.00
N ASP A 139 0.52 -20.05 6.68
CA ASP A 139 1.35 -19.28 7.61
C ASP A 139 0.95 -17.81 7.57
N VAL A 140 0.99 -17.15 8.72
CA VAL A 140 0.66 -15.70 8.82
C VAL A 140 1.65 -14.88 7.98
N ILE A 141 2.91 -15.30 7.93
CA ILE A 141 3.95 -14.73 7.07
C ILE A 141 4.54 -15.89 6.27
N GLU A 142 4.30 -15.89 4.97
CA GLU A 142 4.82 -16.92 4.06
C GLU A 142 6.14 -16.46 3.41
N ALA A 143 6.22 -15.18 3.04
CA ALA A 143 7.38 -14.65 2.33
C ALA A 143 7.71 -13.22 2.73
N ALA A 144 8.96 -12.84 2.50
CA ALA A 144 9.44 -11.48 2.68
C ALA A 144 10.05 -10.96 1.37
N GLY A 145 9.81 -9.68 1.07
CA GLY A 145 10.28 -9.05 -0.15
C GLY A 145 10.98 -7.72 0.08
N ILE A 146 11.90 -7.40 -0.80
CA ILE A 146 12.54 -6.10 -0.90
C ILE A 146 12.47 -5.60 -2.33
N GLY A 147 12.38 -4.30 -2.52
CA GLY A 147 12.31 -3.76 -3.87
C GLY A 147 12.30 -2.25 -3.91
N TYR A 148 11.82 -1.75 -5.02
CA TYR A 148 11.71 -0.33 -5.29
C TYR A 148 10.32 0.00 -5.80
N MET A 149 9.73 1.10 -5.31
CA MET A 149 8.38 1.49 -5.67
C MET A 149 8.25 2.97 -5.99
N ILE A 150 7.18 3.29 -6.67
CA ILE A 150 6.73 4.65 -6.97
C ILE A 150 5.39 4.83 -6.28
N GLY A 151 5.24 5.94 -5.56
CA GLY A 151 4.01 6.30 -4.89
C GLY A 151 3.44 7.60 -5.44
N PHE A 152 2.13 7.66 -5.55
CA PHE A 152 1.37 8.83 -6.01
C PHE A 152 0.42 9.26 -4.90
N ARG A 153 0.54 10.50 -4.44
CA ARG A 153 -0.39 11.06 -3.46
C ARG A 153 -1.78 11.19 -4.07
N GLN A 154 -2.78 10.69 -3.37
CA GLN A 154 -4.17 10.76 -3.83
C GLN A 154 -4.73 12.19 -3.78
N ASN A 155 -4.37 12.94 -2.74
CA ASN A 155 -4.77 14.33 -2.54
C ASN A 155 -3.56 15.15 -2.10
N GLU A 156 -3.57 16.45 -2.41
CA GLU A 156 -2.47 17.35 -2.05
C GLU A 156 -2.42 17.64 -0.54
N ASP A 157 -3.55 17.55 0.15
CA ASP A 157 -3.71 17.81 1.58
C ASP A 157 -3.58 16.56 2.45
N LYS A 158 -3.26 15.39 1.85
CA LYS A 158 -3.10 14.11 2.53
C LYS A 158 -1.79 13.44 2.14
N ALA A 159 -1.20 12.71 3.09
CA ALA A 159 0.00 11.91 2.85
C ALA A 159 -0.29 10.54 2.23
N GLN A 160 -1.55 10.14 2.17
CA GLN A 160 -1.99 8.85 1.61
C GLN A 160 -1.59 8.71 0.14
N SER A 161 -1.09 7.54 -0.23
CA SER A 161 -0.58 7.26 -1.57
C SER A 161 -1.09 5.95 -2.14
N LEU A 162 -1.17 5.89 -3.47
CA LEU A 162 -1.22 4.65 -4.22
C LEU A 162 0.20 4.33 -4.67
N ASN A 163 0.68 3.14 -4.32
CA ASN A 163 2.05 2.72 -4.55
C ASN A 163 2.09 1.54 -5.51
N ILE A 164 3.07 1.54 -6.42
CA ILE A 164 3.36 0.44 -7.33
C ILE A 164 4.85 0.14 -7.22
N GLY A 165 5.20 -1.10 -6.88
CA GLY A 165 6.56 -1.55 -6.65
C GLY A 165 6.92 -2.80 -7.41
N LEU A 166 8.22 -2.97 -7.69
CA LEU A 166 8.82 -4.18 -8.21
C LEU A 166 9.89 -4.64 -7.23
N GLY A 167 9.92 -5.93 -6.91
CA GLY A 167 10.86 -6.46 -5.94
C GLY A 167 11.18 -7.94 -6.11
N ILE A 168 12.14 -8.38 -5.30
CA ILE A 168 12.52 -9.79 -5.15
C ILE A 168 11.90 -10.26 -3.84
N VAL A 169 11.33 -11.45 -3.88
CA VAL A 169 10.63 -12.08 -2.76
C VAL A 169 11.31 -13.40 -2.44
N ALA A 170 11.63 -13.61 -1.17
CA ALA A 170 12.15 -14.84 -0.62
C ALA A 170 11.04 -15.57 0.16
N ASP A 171 10.80 -16.82 -0.20
CA ASP A 171 9.90 -17.73 0.49
C ASP A 171 10.71 -18.90 1.07
N PRO A 172 10.78 -19.05 2.40
CA PRO A 172 11.55 -20.12 3.04
C PRO A 172 10.88 -21.50 2.99
N SER A 173 9.65 -21.61 2.50
CA SER A 173 8.80 -22.78 2.65
C SER A 173 8.30 -23.38 1.34
N VAL A 174 9.00 -23.13 0.23
CA VAL A 174 8.64 -23.69 -1.08
C VAL A 174 8.73 -25.21 -1.07
N LYS A 175 7.69 -25.91 -1.51
CA LYS A 175 7.70 -27.34 -1.68
C LYS A 175 8.23 -27.72 -3.07
N VAL A 176 9.16 -28.67 -3.10
CA VAL A 176 9.71 -29.27 -4.33
C VAL A 176 9.75 -30.79 -4.16
N LEU A 177 9.95 -31.53 -5.24
CA LEU A 177 10.17 -32.97 -5.14
C LEU A 177 11.40 -33.28 -4.27
N GLY A 178 11.33 -34.38 -3.51
CA GLY A 178 12.46 -34.89 -2.73
C GLY A 178 13.67 -35.23 -3.62
N ASP A 179 14.87 -35.26 -3.04
CA ASP A 179 16.14 -35.37 -3.79
C ASP A 179 16.23 -36.59 -4.71
N ASP A 180 15.61 -37.72 -4.27
CA ASP A 180 15.61 -38.98 -5.01
C ASP A 180 14.35 -39.19 -5.86
N VAL A 181 13.47 -38.17 -5.93
CA VAL A 181 12.17 -38.26 -6.61
C VAL A 181 12.18 -37.40 -7.84
N LYS A 182 11.88 -38.02 -8.99
CA LYS A 182 11.78 -37.28 -10.28
C LYS A 182 10.38 -37.49 -10.87
N GLU A 183 9.87 -36.48 -11.48
CA GLU A 183 8.62 -36.55 -12.22
C GLU A 183 8.69 -37.58 -13.35
N ASN A 184 7.58 -38.27 -13.57
CA ASN A 184 7.44 -39.35 -14.58
C ASN A 184 8.35 -40.57 -14.36
N GLN A 185 8.99 -40.71 -13.20
CA GLN A 185 9.80 -41.88 -12.82
C GLN A 185 9.20 -42.62 -11.65
N LYS A 186 9.58 -43.87 -11.51
CA LYS A 186 9.19 -44.71 -10.37
C LYS A 186 9.84 -44.14 -9.10
N PRO A 187 9.09 -43.95 -8.01
CA PRO A 187 9.66 -43.50 -6.75
C PRO A 187 10.68 -44.54 -6.21
N PRO A 188 11.67 -44.09 -5.45
CA PRO A 188 12.60 -45.04 -4.81
C PRO A 188 11.86 -45.93 -3.81
N GLY A 189 12.11 -47.22 -3.90
CA GLY A 189 11.40 -48.24 -3.08
C GLY A 189 9.98 -48.52 -3.56
N ALA A 190 9.12 -49.04 -2.71
CA ALA A 190 7.71 -49.33 -2.98
C ALA A 190 6.78 -48.24 -2.43
N GLU A 191 7.17 -46.99 -2.52
CA GLU A 191 6.41 -45.87 -1.96
C GLU A 191 5.14 -45.61 -2.79
N LYS A 192 4.03 -45.40 -2.07
CA LYS A 192 2.73 -45.06 -2.68
C LYS A 192 2.45 -43.57 -2.73
N THR A 193 3.31 -42.74 -2.11
CA THR A 193 3.17 -41.28 -2.04
C THR A 193 4.46 -40.61 -2.50
N ALA A 194 4.35 -39.53 -3.26
CA ALA A 194 5.49 -38.73 -3.65
C ALA A 194 6.02 -37.93 -2.44
N ARG A 195 7.33 -38.01 -2.19
CA ARG A 195 7.97 -37.22 -1.14
C ARG A 195 8.17 -35.78 -1.63
N LEU A 196 7.69 -34.82 -0.84
CA LEU A 196 7.98 -33.38 -1.02
C LEU A 196 8.96 -32.96 0.06
N LYS A 197 9.91 -32.09 -0.30
CA LYS A 197 10.77 -31.39 0.64
C LYS A 197 10.49 -29.90 0.61
N LYS A 198 10.69 -29.23 1.75
CA LYS A 198 10.68 -27.77 1.82
C LYS A 198 12.06 -27.23 1.51
N THR A 199 12.11 -26.18 0.70
CA THR A 199 13.33 -25.44 0.37
C THR A 199 13.03 -23.95 0.30
N SER A 200 14.04 -23.11 0.27
CA SER A 200 13.87 -21.69 0.01
C SER A 200 13.75 -21.43 -1.49
N GLY A 201 12.79 -20.61 -1.86
CA GLY A 201 12.57 -20.17 -3.25
C GLY A 201 12.63 -18.65 -3.39
N TRP A 202 12.83 -18.22 -4.61
CA TRP A 202 12.86 -16.81 -4.98
C TRP A 202 11.80 -16.52 -6.02
N SER A 203 11.23 -15.32 -5.95
CA SER A 203 10.24 -14.83 -6.91
C SER A 203 10.50 -13.37 -7.25
N ILE A 204 10.08 -12.94 -8.43
CA ILE A 204 9.89 -11.52 -8.74
C ILE A 204 8.45 -11.18 -8.40
N GLY A 205 8.23 -10.04 -7.74
CA GLY A 205 6.89 -9.59 -7.34
C GLY A 205 6.60 -8.16 -7.76
N ILE A 206 5.38 -7.95 -8.24
CA ILE A 206 4.79 -6.62 -8.41
C ILE A 206 3.87 -6.39 -7.21
N VAL A 207 4.08 -5.29 -6.50
CA VAL A 207 3.29 -4.87 -5.34
C VAL A 207 2.43 -3.67 -5.73
N VAL A 208 1.15 -3.72 -5.39
CA VAL A 208 0.24 -2.56 -5.45
C VAL A 208 -0.32 -2.36 -4.06
N SER A 209 -0.09 -1.19 -3.47
CA SER A 209 -0.47 -0.90 -2.09
C SER A 209 -1.01 0.52 -1.90
N PHE A 210 -1.73 0.72 -0.81
CA PHE A 210 -2.14 2.03 -0.31
C PHE A 210 -1.29 2.35 0.92
N GLY A 211 -0.53 3.45 0.84
CA GLY A 211 0.27 4.00 1.94
C GLY A 211 -0.55 4.96 2.81
N PHE A 212 -0.31 4.94 4.13
CA PHE A 212 -0.97 5.79 5.13
C PHE A 212 -0.02 6.21 6.25
#